data_ef18271decbd7fb7281ad7fa98ff158e
#
_entry.id   ef18271decbd7fb7281ad7fa98ff158e
#
_cell.length_a   1.000
_cell.length_b   1.000
_cell.length_c   1.000
_cell.angle_alpha   90.00
_cell.angle_beta   90.00
_cell.angle_gamma   90.00
#
_symmetry.space_group_name_H-M   'P 1'
#
loop_
_entity.id
_entity.type
_entity.pdbx_description
1 polymer ?
#
loop_
_entity_poly.entity_id
_entity_poly.type
_entity_poly.pdbx_seq_one_letter_code
_entity_poly.pdbx_strand_id
1 'polypeptide(L)'
;KSADITFAATAVRLLSAPDEESIKQIDALAEELCREYLARQDETANKNDLSALFNLGYGLYVVTSNDGKKDNGLIVNTVSQVTSTPNRIAVTINKENYSHHIIRQTGIMNVNCLSTDAPFSVFETFGFQSGRTVDKFASCEPLRSDNGLIFLPKYINSFMSLKVVQYVDLDTHGMFICEITEARVISDRETMTYSYYQKYVKPKPQTEGRKGYVCKVCGYVYEGEVLPEDFICPLCKHGAADFEPIG
;
A
#
# COMPACT_ATOMS: atom_id res chain seq x y z
N LYS A 1 -26.12 -35.53 -11.51
CA LYS A 1 -26.57 -34.25 -12.09
C LYS A 1 -25.92 -34.17 -13.46
N SER A 2 -26.72 -34.20 -14.55
CA SER A 2 -26.23 -33.94 -15.91
C SER A 2 -25.81 -32.48 -15.99
N ALA A 3 -24.58 -32.21 -16.45
CA ALA A 3 -24.17 -30.87 -16.75
C ALA A 3 -24.93 -30.42 -18.00
N ASP A 4 -25.65 -29.31 -17.92
CA ASP A 4 -26.22 -28.67 -19.10
C ASP A 4 -25.05 -28.13 -19.93
N ILE A 5 -24.85 -28.72 -21.10
CA ILE A 5 -23.81 -28.31 -22.05
C ILE A 5 -24.46 -27.37 -23.06
N THR A 6 -24.00 -26.14 -23.07
CA THR A 6 -24.40 -25.12 -24.08
C THR A 6 -23.35 -25.12 -25.20
N PHE A 7 -23.80 -25.20 -26.44
CA PHE A 7 -22.92 -25.11 -27.59
C PHE A 7 -22.93 -23.68 -28.14
N ALA A 8 -21.78 -23.22 -28.64
CA ALA A 8 -21.68 -21.99 -29.38
C ALA A 8 -22.48 -22.12 -30.71
N ALA A 9 -23.10 -21.06 -31.15
CA ALA A 9 -23.79 -21.02 -32.46
C ALA A 9 -22.80 -20.98 -33.64
N THR A 10 -21.62 -20.39 -33.39
CA THR A 10 -20.53 -20.29 -34.36
C THR A 10 -19.72 -21.59 -34.41
N ALA A 11 -19.47 -22.10 -35.61
CA ALA A 11 -18.61 -23.26 -35.85
C ALA A 11 -17.47 -22.90 -36.80
N VAL A 12 -16.29 -23.44 -36.52
CA VAL A 12 -15.09 -23.25 -37.35
C VAL A 12 -14.78 -24.56 -38.07
N ARG A 13 -14.59 -24.51 -39.40
CA ARG A 13 -14.18 -25.66 -40.20
C ARG A 13 -12.80 -25.41 -40.80
N LEU A 14 -11.81 -26.20 -40.36
CA LEU A 14 -10.45 -26.16 -40.92
C LEU A 14 -10.21 -27.41 -41.75
N LEU A 15 -9.76 -27.26 -43.00
CA LEU A 15 -9.44 -28.37 -43.88
C LEU A 15 -7.94 -28.73 -43.95
N SER A 16 -7.08 -27.69 -43.74
CA SER A 16 -5.62 -27.88 -43.67
C SER A 16 -4.96 -26.72 -42.89
N ALA A 17 -4.39 -25.74 -43.55
CA ALA A 17 -3.92 -24.50 -42.92
C ALA A 17 -5.05 -23.49 -42.82
N PRO A 18 -5.09 -22.60 -41.80
CA PRO A 18 -6.07 -21.52 -41.74
C PRO A 18 -5.93 -20.57 -42.94
N ASP A 19 -7.04 -20.28 -43.61
CA ASP A 19 -7.19 -19.25 -44.60
C ASP A 19 -7.88 -18.01 -44.00
N GLU A 20 -8.02 -16.95 -44.76
CA GLU A 20 -8.64 -15.71 -44.29
C GLU A 20 -10.07 -15.90 -43.80
N GLU A 21 -10.83 -16.83 -44.38
CA GLU A 21 -12.21 -17.13 -43.99
C GLU A 21 -12.25 -17.91 -42.66
N SER A 22 -11.40 -18.90 -42.49
CA SER A 22 -11.30 -19.67 -41.25
C SER A 22 -10.76 -18.82 -40.09
N ILE A 23 -9.88 -17.85 -40.35
CA ILE A 23 -9.45 -16.88 -39.34
C ILE A 23 -10.64 -16.04 -38.86
N LYS A 24 -11.45 -15.49 -39.76
CA LYS A 24 -12.64 -14.74 -39.37
C LYS A 24 -13.65 -15.58 -38.58
N GLN A 25 -13.79 -16.86 -38.90
CA GLN A 25 -14.66 -17.78 -38.16
C GLN A 25 -14.09 -18.07 -36.76
N ILE A 26 -12.75 -18.17 -36.61
CA ILE A 26 -12.09 -18.32 -35.30
C ILE A 26 -12.33 -17.07 -34.46
N ASP A 27 -12.15 -15.89 -35.04
CA ASP A 27 -12.34 -14.63 -34.32
C ASP A 27 -13.79 -14.47 -33.87
N ALA A 28 -14.78 -14.79 -34.75
CA ALA A 28 -16.19 -14.74 -34.40
C ALA A 28 -16.57 -15.74 -33.29
N LEU A 29 -15.99 -16.94 -33.30
CA LEU A 29 -16.17 -17.93 -32.23
C LEU A 29 -15.57 -17.45 -30.91
N ALA A 30 -14.36 -16.88 -30.99
CA ALA A 30 -13.70 -16.31 -29.81
C ALA A 30 -14.52 -15.16 -29.20
N GLU A 31 -15.04 -14.24 -30.01
CA GLU A 31 -15.91 -13.16 -29.56
C GLU A 31 -17.19 -13.68 -28.91
N GLU A 32 -17.84 -14.69 -29.51
CA GLU A 32 -19.02 -15.32 -28.93
C GLU A 32 -18.76 -15.94 -27.56
N LEU A 33 -17.70 -16.74 -27.45
CA LEU A 33 -17.30 -17.38 -26.20
C LEU A 33 -16.88 -16.36 -25.12
N CYS A 34 -16.14 -15.32 -25.52
CA CYS A 34 -15.74 -14.28 -24.60
C CYS A 34 -16.95 -13.46 -24.11
N ARG A 35 -17.95 -13.20 -24.99
CA ARG A 35 -19.15 -12.45 -24.64
C ARG A 35 -19.99 -13.19 -23.59
N GLU A 36 -20.21 -14.48 -23.78
CA GLU A 36 -20.91 -15.30 -22.78
C GLU A 36 -20.14 -15.40 -21.44
N TYR A 37 -18.84 -15.54 -21.51
CA TYR A 37 -17.97 -15.57 -20.32
C TYR A 37 -18.02 -14.23 -19.57
N LEU A 38 -17.89 -13.11 -20.28
CA LEU A 38 -17.95 -11.77 -19.69
C LEU A 38 -19.35 -11.47 -19.14
N ALA A 39 -20.42 -11.86 -19.84
CA ALA A 39 -21.79 -11.69 -19.35
C ALA A 39 -22.05 -12.47 -18.06
N ARG A 40 -21.52 -13.71 -17.94
CA ARG A 40 -21.60 -14.49 -16.70
C ARG A 40 -20.78 -13.90 -15.56
N GLN A 41 -19.65 -13.27 -15.87
CA GLN A 41 -18.87 -12.54 -14.86
C GLN A 41 -19.59 -11.27 -14.39
N ASP A 42 -20.27 -10.55 -15.27
CA ASP A 42 -21.06 -9.36 -14.91
C ASP A 42 -22.25 -9.69 -13.99
N GLU A 43 -22.90 -10.83 -14.18
CA GLU A 43 -23.99 -11.29 -13.30
C GLU A 43 -23.50 -11.69 -11.89
N THR A 44 -22.26 -12.16 -11.79
CA THR A 44 -21.62 -12.58 -10.52
C THR A 44 -20.66 -11.53 -9.95
N ALA A 45 -20.37 -10.46 -10.71
CA ALA A 45 -19.46 -9.42 -10.31
C ALA A 45 -19.93 -8.74 -9.01
N ASN A 46 -19.10 -8.77 -8.01
CA ASN A 46 -19.32 -8.02 -6.78
C ASN A 46 -19.21 -6.53 -7.11
N LYS A 47 -20.35 -5.84 -7.20
CA LYS A 47 -20.39 -4.38 -7.48
C LYS A 47 -19.66 -3.53 -6.46
N ASN A 48 -19.32 -4.09 -5.31
CA ASN A 48 -18.57 -3.45 -4.22
C ASN A 48 -17.24 -4.17 -3.96
N ASP A 49 -16.54 -4.59 -5.00
CA ASP A 49 -15.22 -5.19 -4.85
C ASP A 49 -14.19 -4.11 -4.45
N LEU A 50 -13.92 -4.03 -3.17
CA LEU A 50 -12.97 -3.08 -2.60
C LEU A 50 -11.51 -3.36 -3.01
N SER A 51 -11.23 -4.51 -3.66
CA SER A 51 -9.89 -4.79 -4.21
C SER A 51 -9.50 -3.78 -5.30
N ALA A 52 -10.49 -3.11 -5.93
CA ALA A 52 -10.27 -2.00 -6.85
C ALA A 52 -9.42 -0.87 -6.24
N LEU A 53 -9.45 -0.68 -4.91
CA LEU A 53 -8.62 0.30 -4.20
C LEU A 53 -7.12 0.00 -4.29
N PHE A 54 -6.73 -1.26 -4.47
CA PHE A 54 -5.31 -1.64 -4.67
C PHE A 54 -4.73 -1.17 -6.01
N ASN A 55 -5.60 -0.77 -6.96
CA ASN A 55 -5.16 -0.20 -8.24
C ASN A 55 -4.86 1.30 -8.15
N LEU A 56 -5.13 1.95 -7.01
CA LEU A 56 -4.68 3.33 -6.79
C LEU A 56 -3.15 3.36 -6.68
N GLY A 57 -2.54 4.24 -7.49
CA GLY A 57 -1.09 4.45 -7.45
C GLY A 57 -0.67 5.25 -6.22
N TYR A 58 0.18 4.67 -5.38
CA TYR A 58 0.73 5.35 -4.20
C TYR A 58 2.26 5.29 -4.21
N GLY A 59 2.89 6.39 -3.80
CA GLY A 59 4.26 6.37 -3.28
C GLY A 59 4.30 5.83 -1.87
N LEU A 60 5.50 5.59 -1.33
CA LEU A 60 5.71 5.24 0.06
C LEU A 60 6.65 6.23 0.73
N TYR A 61 6.28 6.65 1.92
CA TYR A 61 6.91 7.76 2.62
C TYR A 61 7.09 7.43 4.10
N VAL A 62 8.18 7.94 4.68
CA VAL A 62 8.31 8.03 6.14
C VAL A 62 7.98 9.46 6.55
N VAL A 63 6.91 9.64 7.32
CA VAL A 63 6.60 10.92 7.95
C VAL A 63 7.26 10.97 9.31
N THR A 64 8.06 12.00 9.57
CA THR A 64 8.73 12.20 10.86
C THR A 64 8.15 13.38 11.62
N SER A 65 8.18 13.28 12.94
CA SER A 65 7.68 14.28 13.90
C SER A 65 8.44 14.17 15.21
N ASN A 66 8.27 15.15 16.11
CA ASN A 66 8.87 15.15 17.44
C ASN A 66 7.88 15.75 18.45
N ASP A 67 7.72 15.11 19.60
CA ASP A 67 6.81 15.53 20.68
C ASP A 67 7.44 16.51 21.69
N GLY A 68 8.64 17.00 21.39
CA GLY A 68 9.48 17.82 22.29
C GLY A 68 10.40 17.00 23.19
N LYS A 69 10.27 15.67 23.21
CA LYS A 69 11.09 14.76 24.00
C LYS A 69 11.76 13.70 23.14
N LYS A 70 11.03 13.17 22.15
CA LYS A 70 11.48 12.04 21.35
C LYS A 70 11.07 12.21 19.89
N ASP A 71 11.99 11.86 18.99
CA ASP A 71 11.68 11.76 17.56
C ASP A 71 10.81 10.54 17.28
N ASN A 72 9.89 10.70 16.35
CA ASN A 72 8.99 9.65 15.93
C ASN A 72 8.82 9.64 14.41
N GLY A 73 8.40 8.50 13.86
CA GLY A 73 8.12 8.36 12.44
C GLY A 73 7.15 7.22 12.16
N LEU A 74 6.47 7.31 11.02
CA LEU A 74 5.56 6.27 10.54
C LEU A 74 5.61 6.18 9.02
N ILE A 75 5.30 4.99 8.49
CA ILE A 75 5.04 4.80 7.05
C ILE A 75 3.64 5.30 6.71
N VAL A 76 3.54 6.04 5.62
CA VAL A 76 2.28 6.40 4.97
C VAL A 76 2.40 6.24 3.45
N ASN A 77 1.28 6.03 2.79
CA ASN A 77 1.15 6.04 1.32
C ASN A 77 0.25 7.18 0.83
N THR A 78 -0.31 7.95 1.72
CA THR A 78 -1.33 8.98 1.48
C THR A 78 -0.74 10.38 1.51
N VAL A 79 0.26 10.60 0.66
CA VAL A 79 0.87 11.92 0.42
C VAL A 79 0.62 12.32 -1.02
N SER A 80 0.07 13.51 -1.23
CA SER A 80 -0.14 14.05 -2.57
C SER A 80 0.00 15.57 -2.62
N GLN A 81 0.49 16.09 -3.74
CA GLN A 81 0.41 17.50 -4.03
C GLN A 81 -1.05 17.86 -4.37
N VAL A 82 -1.59 18.90 -3.73
CA VAL A 82 -3.00 19.31 -3.92
C VAL A 82 -3.14 20.67 -4.59
N THR A 83 -2.14 21.52 -4.50
CA THR A 83 -2.09 22.80 -5.22
C THR A 83 -0.67 23.11 -5.70
N SER A 84 -0.55 23.92 -6.75
CA SER A 84 0.73 24.33 -7.33
C SER A 84 1.10 25.80 -7.01
N THR A 85 0.13 26.64 -6.70
CA THR A 85 0.36 28.07 -6.38
C THR A 85 -0.63 28.51 -5.30
N PRO A 86 -0.23 28.57 -4.03
CA PRO A 86 1.04 28.07 -3.48
C PRO A 86 1.15 26.54 -3.54
N ASN A 87 2.37 26.01 -3.52
CA ASN A 87 2.57 24.55 -3.42
C ASN A 87 2.07 24.05 -2.07
N ARG A 88 1.11 23.12 -2.11
CA ARG A 88 0.59 22.46 -0.91
C ARG A 88 0.57 20.95 -1.06
N ILE A 89 0.85 20.30 0.04
CA ILE A 89 0.87 18.83 0.18
C ILE A 89 -0.24 18.43 1.15
N ALA A 90 -1.04 17.44 0.78
CA ALA A 90 -1.92 16.73 1.69
C ALA A 90 -1.22 15.48 2.21
N VAL A 91 -1.29 15.28 3.53
CA VAL A 91 -0.83 14.06 4.21
C VAL A 91 -1.98 13.53 5.06
N THR A 92 -2.44 12.31 4.77
CA THR A 92 -3.55 11.70 5.52
C THR A 92 -3.00 10.62 6.45
N ILE A 93 -3.32 10.69 7.74
CA ILE A 93 -2.79 9.82 8.78
C ILE A 93 -3.94 9.26 9.62
N ASN A 94 -3.93 7.95 9.87
CA ASN A 94 -4.88 7.31 10.78
C ASN A 94 -4.75 7.90 12.19
N LYS A 95 -5.87 8.25 12.81
CA LYS A 95 -5.93 8.89 14.14
C LYS A 95 -5.38 8.02 15.26
N GLU A 96 -5.39 6.68 15.11
CA GLU A 96 -4.79 5.75 16.07
C GLU A 96 -3.26 5.84 16.12
N ASN A 97 -2.63 6.36 15.06
CA ASN A 97 -1.18 6.52 15.02
C ASN A 97 -0.70 7.62 15.99
N TYR A 98 0.34 7.32 16.75
CA TYR A 98 0.94 8.28 17.69
C TYR A 98 1.42 9.55 16.99
N SER A 99 2.00 9.44 15.81
CA SER A 99 2.43 10.59 15.00
C SER A 99 1.29 11.55 14.64
N HIS A 100 0.04 11.04 14.46
CA HIS A 100 -1.11 11.91 14.21
C HIS A 100 -1.30 12.91 15.35
N HIS A 101 -1.25 12.44 16.62
CA HIS A 101 -1.40 13.31 17.80
C HIS A 101 -0.27 14.32 17.90
N ILE A 102 0.98 13.90 17.66
CA ILE A 102 2.15 14.79 17.68
C ILE A 102 1.98 15.91 16.66
N ILE A 103 1.68 15.57 15.40
CA ILE A 103 1.54 16.52 14.30
C ILE A 103 0.36 17.46 14.54
N ARG A 104 -0.73 16.94 15.13
CA ARG A 104 -1.88 17.77 15.51
C ARG A 104 -1.51 18.85 16.53
N GLN A 105 -0.59 18.56 17.45
CA GLN A 105 -0.13 19.47 18.49
C GLN A 105 0.95 20.45 18.00
N THR A 106 1.91 19.92 17.23
CA THR A 106 3.10 20.70 16.83
C THR A 106 2.90 21.51 15.55
N GLY A 107 2.00 21.06 14.67
CA GLY A 107 1.74 21.68 13.38
C GLY A 107 2.85 21.51 12.35
N ILE A 108 3.85 20.66 12.61
CA ILE A 108 4.99 20.43 11.70
C ILE A 108 5.27 18.94 11.50
N MET A 109 5.80 18.60 10.33
CA MET A 109 6.28 17.25 9.99
C MET A 109 7.30 17.33 8.86
N ASN A 110 8.09 16.25 8.70
CA ASN A 110 8.83 16.01 7.47
C ASN A 110 8.23 14.82 6.73
N VAL A 111 8.22 14.88 5.41
CA VAL A 111 7.90 13.76 4.53
C VAL A 111 9.17 13.33 3.83
N ASN A 112 9.59 12.08 4.03
CA ASN A 112 10.76 11.47 3.42
C ASN A 112 10.28 10.51 2.33
N CYS A 113 10.60 10.78 1.08
CA CYS A 113 10.22 9.95 -0.07
C CYS A 113 11.15 8.74 -0.14
N LEU A 114 10.63 7.54 0.15
CA LEU A 114 11.42 6.31 0.10
C LEU A 114 11.88 6.01 -1.32
N SER A 115 13.13 5.60 -1.45
CA SER A 115 13.71 5.12 -2.70
C SER A 115 13.64 3.60 -2.79
N THR A 116 13.73 3.06 -4.01
CA THR A 116 13.57 1.63 -4.31
C THR A 116 14.61 0.72 -3.65
N ASP A 117 15.69 1.27 -3.11
CA ASP A 117 16.71 0.53 -2.34
C ASP A 117 16.40 0.44 -0.83
N ALA A 118 15.27 0.99 -0.36
CA ALA A 118 14.88 0.86 1.03
C ALA A 118 14.59 -0.61 1.38
N PRO A 119 15.31 -1.21 2.34
CA PRO A 119 15.10 -2.59 2.76
C PRO A 119 13.83 -2.73 3.60
N PHE A 120 13.36 -3.97 3.74
CA PHE A 120 12.17 -4.28 4.53
C PHE A 120 12.27 -3.80 5.99
N SER A 121 13.47 -3.76 6.57
CA SER A 121 13.70 -3.26 7.94
C SER A 121 13.22 -1.82 8.17
N VAL A 122 13.20 -0.98 7.14
CA VAL A 122 12.60 0.37 7.22
C VAL A 122 11.10 0.27 7.53
N PHE A 123 10.42 -0.70 6.90
CA PHE A 123 8.99 -0.95 7.10
C PHE A 123 8.72 -1.58 8.46
N GLU A 124 9.59 -2.48 8.93
CA GLU A 124 9.50 -3.04 10.29
C GLU A 124 9.59 -1.95 11.34
N THR A 125 10.54 -1.03 11.19
CA THR A 125 10.77 0.05 12.15
C THR A 125 9.64 1.09 12.13
N PHE A 126 9.29 1.61 10.95
CA PHE A 126 8.36 2.74 10.84
C PHE A 126 6.91 2.33 10.58
N GLY A 127 6.66 1.12 10.08
CA GLY A 127 5.34 0.62 9.75
C GLY A 127 4.72 -0.27 10.83
N PHE A 128 5.51 -1.15 11.48
CA PHE A 128 4.97 -2.20 12.36
C PHE A 128 5.22 -1.96 13.85
N GLN A 129 5.97 -0.93 14.22
CA GLN A 129 6.24 -0.60 15.61
C GLN A 129 5.57 0.71 16.01
N SER A 130 5.20 0.84 17.28
CA SER A 130 4.66 2.09 17.82
C SER A 130 5.76 2.94 18.45
N GLY A 131 5.84 4.22 18.06
CA GLY A 131 6.72 5.18 18.73
C GLY A 131 6.35 5.47 20.19
N ARG A 132 5.21 4.99 20.69
CA ARG A 132 4.87 5.03 22.13
C ARG A 132 5.81 4.14 22.95
N THR A 133 6.17 2.97 22.41
CA THR A 133 6.90 1.92 23.12
C THR A 133 8.34 1.76 22.66
N VAL A 134 8.67 2.18 21.44
CA VAL A 134 9.99 2.00 20.83
C VAL A 134 10.59 3.34 20.44
N ASP A 135 11.88 3.53 20.67
CA ASP A 135 12.65 4.61 20.04
C ASP A 135 13.11 4.15 18.65
N LYS A 136 12.45 4.67 17.63
CA LYS A 136 12.69 4.29 16.23
C LYS A 136 13.97 4.86 15.65
N PHE A 137 14.61 5.81 16.35
CA PHE A 137 15.82 6.49 15.91
C PHE A 137 17.03 6.22 16.80
N ALA A 138 16.92 5.33 17.78
CA ALA A 138 17.99 5.01 18.73
C ALA A 138 19.34 4.62 18.09
N SER A 139 19.30 4.04 16.89
CA SER A 139 20.49 3.61 16.14
C SER A 139 20.83 4.49 14.93
N CYS A 140 20.17 5.65 14.79
CA CYS A 140 20.33 6.54 13.66
C CYS A 140 21.07 7.81 14.07
N GLU A 141 22.13 8.20 13.35
CA GLU A 141 22.68 9.56 13.46
C GLU A 141 21.64 10.54 12.95
N PRO A 142 21.15 11.48 13.79
CA PRO A 142 20.06 12.36 13.41
C PRO A 142 20.55 13.46 12.47
N LEU A 143 20.09 13.41 11.21
CA LEU A 143 20.16 14.57 10.34
C LEU A 143 18.85 15.37 10.52
N ARG A 144 18.99 16.69 10.74
CA ARG A 144 17.82 17.56 10.96
C ARG A 144 17.66 18.57 9.85
N SER A 145 16.42 18.79 9.49
CA SER A 145 15.99 19.87 8.59
C SER A 145 15.83 21.19 9.34
N ASP A 146 15.54 22.28 8.62
CA ASP A 146 15.44 23.62 9.18
C ASP A 146 14.32 23.75 10.24
N ASN A 147 13.29 22.90 10.20
CA ASN A 147 12.24 22.86 11.23
C ASN A 147 12.63 22.04 12.49
N GLY A 148 13.88 21.54 12.57
CA GLY A 148 14.42 20.78 13.68
C GLY A 148 14.04 19.28 13.71
N LEU A 149 13.19 18.81 12.81
CA LEU A 149 12.79 17.41 12.73
C LEU A 149 13.83 16.57 11.98
N ILE A 150 13.92 15.28 12.33
CA ILE A 150 14.78 14.35 11.62
C ILE A 150 14.26 14.14 10.19
N PHE A 151 15.19 14.09 9.23
CA PHE A 151 14.98 13.39 7.96
C PHE A 151 15.93 12.19 7.86
N LEU A 152 15.54 11.18 7.10
CA LEU A 152 16.31 9.94 7.03
C LEU A 152 17.63 10.15 6.26
N PRO A 153 18.77 9.66 6.78
CA PRO A 153 20.07 9.81 6.11
C PRO A 153 20.24 8.87 4.90
N LYS A 154 19.41 7.83 4.79
CA LYS A 154 19.50 6.78 3.78
C LYS A 154 18.11 6.35 3.32
N TYR A 155 18.07 5.67 2.17
CA TYR A 155 16.86 5.04 1.63
C TYR A 155 15.76 6.01 1.22
N ILE A 156 16.13 7.27 0.96
CA ILE A 156 15.25 8.31 0.44
C ILE A 156 15.88 8.95 -0.79
N ASN A 157 15.04 9.42 -1.69
CA ASN A 157 15.49 10.24 -2.82
C ASN A 157 15.24 11.73 -2.61
N SER A 158 14.32 12.09 -1.72
CA SER A 158 14.02 13.48 -1.37
C SER A 158 13.31 13.56 -0.02
N PHE A 159 13.32 14.76 0.58
CA PHE A 159 12.44 15.07 1.69
C PHE A 159 11.84 16.46 1.57
N MET A 160 10.75 16.69 2.29
CA MET A 160 10.08 17.97 2.41
C MET A 160 9.76 18.24 3.88
N SER A 161 10.11 19.44 4.36
CA SER A 161 9.64 19.97 5.64
C SER A 161 8.31 20.69 5.43
N LEU A 162 7.33 20.34 6.24
CA LEU A 162 5.96 20.78 6.08
C LEU A 162 5.45 21.49 7.33
N LYS A 163 4.70 22.58 7.11
CA LYS A 163 3.92 23.29 8.13
C LYS A 163 2.44 23.11 7.83
N VAL A 164 1.69 22.61 8.79
CA VAL A 164 0.24 22.43 8.70
C VAL A 164 -0.45 23.78 8.64
N VAL A 165 -1.27 23.99 7.61
CA VAL A 165 -2.11 25.20 7.46
C VAL A 165 -3.60 24.92 7.64
N GLN A 166 -4.01 23.66 7.42
CA GLN A 166 -5.39 23.23 7.62
C GLN A 166 -5.43 21.75 8.03
N TYR A 167 -6.39 21.40 8.85
CA TYR A 167 -6.70 20.02 9.20
C TYR A 167 -8.15 19.70 8.83
N VAL A 168 -8.36 18.56 8.19
CA VAL A 168 -9.68 18.04 7.87
C VAL A 168 -9.86 16.70 8.59
N ASP A 169 -10.93 16.61 9.35
CA ASP A 169 -11.33 15.37 10.01
C ASP A 169 -12.04 14.45 9.01
N LEU A 170 -11.57 13.20 8.90
CA LEU A 170 -12.09 12.17 7.99
C LEU A 170 -12.40 10.90 8.78
N ASP A 171 -13.26 10.98 9.79
CA ASP A 171 -13.68 9.86 10.64
C ASP A 171 -12.49 9.10 11.26
N THR A 172 -11.98 8.07 10.59
CA THR A 172 -10.83 7.25 11.04
C THR A 172 -9.47 7.89 10.82
N HIS A 173 -9.38 8.88 9.93
CA HIS A 173 -8.13 9.55 9.56
C HIS A 173 -8.24 11.06 9.74
N GLY A 174 -7.09 11.71 9.82
CA GLY A 174 -6.96 13.16 9.71
C GLY A 174 -6.14 13.53 8.49
N MET A 175 -6.62 14.45 7.67
CA MET A 175 -5.89 15.02 6.54
C MET A 175 -5.28 16.34 6.95
N PHE A 176 -3.97 16.43 6.82
CA PHE A 176 -3.18 17.65 7.06
C PHE A 176 -2.85 18.30 5.72
N ILE A 177 -3.38 19.49 5.48
CA ILE A 177 -2.96 20.32 4.33
C ILE A 177 -1.79 21.19 4.80
N CYS A 178 -0.68 21.09 4.10
CA CYS A 178 0.58 21.67 4.54
C CYS A 178 1.21 22.56 3.47
N GLU A 179 1.90 23.62 3.91
CA GLU A 179 2.86 24.38 3.12
C GLU A 179 4.24 23.72 3.19
N ILE A 180 4.98 23.77 2.09
CA ILE A 180 6.37 23.31 2.04
C ILE A 180 7.26 24.47 2.54
N THR A 181 8.00 24.22 3.63
CA THR A 181 8.97 25.20 4.18
C THR A 181 10.39 24.91 3.72
N GLU A 182 10.70 23.65 3.41
CA GLU A 182 11.98 23.21 2.86
C GLU A 182 11.74 21.99 1.98
N ALA A 183 12.49 21.85 0.89
CA ALA A 183 12.48 20.65 0.05
C ALA A 183 13.88 20.40 -0.52
N ARG A 184 14.35 19.15 -0.43
CA ARG A 184 15.66 18.75 -0.98
C ARG A 184 15.56 17.44 -1.73
N VAL A 185 16.26 17.37 -2.87
CA VAL A 185 16.58 16.11 -3.55
C VAL A 185 17.86 15.56 -2.95
N ILE A 186 17.85 14.30 -2.53
CA ILE A 186 18.95 13.62 -1.85
C ILE A 186 19.67 12.68 -2.81
N SER A 187 18.92 12.01 -3.69
CA SER A 187 19.49 11.11 -4.69
C SER A 187 18.63 11.07 -5.96
N ASP A 188 19.17 10.51 -7.02
CA ASP A 188 18.51 10.27 -8.31
C ASP A 188 17.76 8.92 -8.38
N ARG A 189 17.69 8.18 -7.27
CA ARG A 189 17.03 6.89 -7.21
C ARG A 189 15.52 7.03 -7.41
N GLU A 190 14.93 6.00 -7.98
CA GLU A 190 13.48 5.95 -8.18
C GLU A 190 12.72 5.95 -6.86
N THR A 191 11.58 6.63 -6.83
CA THR A 191 10.67 6.62 -5.68
C THR A 191 10.01 5.25 -5.56
N MET A 192 10.01 4.70 -4.35
CA MET A 192 9.32 3.45 -4.05
C MET A 192 7.80 3.65 -4.14
N THR A 193 7.16 2.89 -4.99
CA THR A 193 5.69 2.81 -5.04
C THR A 193 5.18 1.66 -4.15
N TYR A 194 3.92 1.73 -3.76
CA TYR A 194 3.29 0.65 -2.99
C TYR A 194 3.31 -0.69 -3.77
N SER A 195 3.08 -0.66 -5.08
CA SER A 195 3.17 -1.84 -5.94
C SER A 195 4.58 -2.41 -6.02
N TYR A 196 5.62 -1.56 -6.08
CA TYR A 196 7.01 -2.00 -6.02
C TYR A 196 7.33 -2.70 -4.70
N TYR A 197 6.92 -2.09 -3.57
CA TYR A 197 7.08 -2.68 -2.24
C TYR A 197 6.44 -4.06 -2.15
N GLN A 198 5.19 -4.20 -2.58
CA GLN A 198 4.46 -5.47 -2.55
C GLN A 198 5.16 -6.57 -3.37
N LYS A 199 5.74 -6.20 -4.51
CA LYS A 199 6.35 -7.16 -5.44
C LYS A 199 7.78 -7.56 -5.07
N TYR A 200 8.58 -6.61 -4.58
CA TYR A 200 10.03 -6.78 -4.48
C TYR A 200 10.61 -6.63 -3.08
N VAL A 201 9.95 -5.93 -2.17
CA VAL A 201 10.51 -5.60 -0.83
C VAL A 201 9.81 -6.39 0.27
N LYS A 202 8.48 -6.51 0.20
CA LYS A 202 7.69 -7.25 1.17
C LYS A 202 8.10 -8.73 1.14
N PRO A 203 8.48 -9.32 2.30
CA PRO A 203 8.79 -10.74 2.36
C PRO A 203 7.61 -11.58 1.87
N LYS A 204 7.89 -12.54 1.00
CA LYS A 204 6.87 -13.53 0.63
C LYS A 204 6.66 -14.44 1.82
N PRO A 205 5.42 -14.73 2.20
CA PRO A 205 5.14 -15.69 3.25
C PRO A 205 5.78 -17.02 2.93
N GLN A 206 6.56 -17.57 3.86
CA GLN A 206 7.08 -18.93 3.75
C GLN A 206 5.95 -19.90 4.14
N THR A 207 5.07 -20.21 3.20
CA THR A 207 3.89 -21.06 3.42
C THR A 207 4.11 -22.51 3.01
N GLU A 208 5.21 -22.82 2.29
CA GLU A 208 5.50 -24.18 1.85
C GLU A 208 5.61 -25.14 3.05
N GLY A 209 4.73 -26.13 3.07
CA GLY A 209 4.66 -27.16 4.14
C GLY A 209 4.08 -26.69 5.48
N ARG A 210 3.63 -25.44 5.59
CA ARG A 210 2.95 -24.92 6.79
C ARG A 210 1.44 -24.98 6.62
N LYS A 211 0.75 -25.23 7.76
CA LYS A 211 -0.71 -25.13 7.86
C LYS A 211 -1.03 -23.96 8.79
N GLY A 212 -2.18 -23.33 8.58
CA GLY A 212 -2.63 -22.25 9.43
C GLY A 212 -3.12 -21.07 8.62
N TYR A 213 -2.78 -19.86 9.05
CA TYR A 213 -3.25 -18.60 8.44
C TYR A 213 -2.09 -17.65 8.24
N VAL A 214 -2.09 -16.92 7.12
CA VAL A 214 -1.06 -15.91 6.81
C VAL A 214 -1.66 -14.51 6.81
N CYS A 215 -1.01 -13.59 7.48
CA CYS A 215 -1.39 -12.17 7.46
C CYS A 215 -1.09 -11.58 6.08
N LYS A 216 -2.12 -11.12 5.38
CA LYS A 216 -2.02 -10.46 4.06
C LYS A 216 -1.18 -9.19 4.10
N VAL A 217 -1.12 -8.53 5.26
CA VAL A 217 -0.41 -7.25 5.44
C VAL A 217 1.10 -7.45 5.58
N CYS A 218 1.56 -8.32 6.49
CA CYS A 218 2.98 -8.45 6.81
C CYS A 218 3.60 -9.82 6.53
N GLY A 219 2.79 -10.82 6.16
CA GLY A 219 3.28 -12.18 5.90
C GLY A 219 3.51 -13.04 7.14
N TYR A 220 3.14 -12.56 8.34
CA TYR A 220 3.18 -13.37 9.56
C TYR A 220 2.30 -14.62 9.41
N VAL A 221 2.83 -15.79 9.82
CA VAL A 221 2.11 -17.06 9.78
C VAL A 221 1.66 -17.42 11.20
N TYR A 222 0.37 -17.61 11.35
CA TYR A 222 -0.26 -18.20 12.54
C TYR A 222 -0.42 -19.69 12.33
N GLU A 223 0.29 -20.52 13.14
CA GLU A 223 0.31 -21.98 13.01
C GLU A 223 -0.80 -22.63 13.87
N GLY A 224 -2.05 -22.30 13.64
CA GLY A 224 -3.21 -22.88 14.33
C GLY A 224 -4.23 -23.41 13.34
N GLU A 225 -5.02 -24.43 13.76
CA GLU A 225 -6.09 -24.98 12.92
C GLU A 225 -7.25 -24.01 12.72
N VAL A 226 -7.49 -23.15 13.71
CA VAL A 226 -8.55 -22.12 13.68
C VAL A 226 -7.95 -20.79 14.14
N LEU A 227 -8.15 -19.74 13.33
CA LEU A 227 -7.75 -18.37 13.72
C LEU A 227 -8.83 -17.80 14.65
N PRO A 228 -8.48 -17.34 15.88
CA PRO A 228 -9.43 -16.65 16.76
C PRO A 228 -10.00 -15.38 16.11
N GLU A 229 -11.29 -15.09 16.32
CA GLU A 229 -11.93 -13.90 15.74
C GLU A 229 -11.31 -12.58 16.26
N ASP A 230 -10.80 -12.59 17.48
CA ASP A 230 -10.14 -11.46 18.14
C ASP A 230 -8.60 -11.46 17.97
N PHE A 231 -8.09 -12.34 17.10
CA PHE A 231 -6.65 -12.45 16.88
C PHE A 231 -6.07 -11.15 16.31
N ILE A 232 -5.02 -10.67 16.95
CA ILE A 232 -4.26 -9.49 16.51
C ILE A 232 -2.86 -9.93 16.09
N CYS A 233 -2.49 -9.60 14.86
CA CYS A 233 -1.17 -9.90 14.33
C CYS A 233 -0.06 -9.33 15.25
N PRO A 234 0.88 -10.15 15.75
CA PRO A 234 1.92 -9.68 16.66
C PRO A 234 2.89 -8.70 15.99
N LEU A 235 3.05 -8.77 14.65
CA LEU A 235 3.94 -7.90 13.91
C LEU A 235 3.28 -6.56 13.51
N CYS A 236 2.17 -6.61 12.77
CA CYS A 236 1.57 -5.41 12.18
C CYS A 236 0.31 -4.91 12.89
N LYS A 237 -0.14 -5.64 13.92
CA LYS A 237 -1.33 -5.30 14.75
C LYS A 237 -2.67 -5.28 14.00
N HIS A 238 -2.73 -5.85 12.80
CA HIS A 238 -3.98 -6.05 12.07
C HIS A 238 -4.79 -7.21 12.65
N GLY A 239 -6.10 -7.15 12.50
CA GLY A 239 -7.02 -8.14 13.05
C GLY A 239 -7.16 -9.41 12.19
N ALA A 240 -7.96 -10.36 12.66
CA ALA A 240 -8.20 -11.65 12.01
C ALA A 240 -8.73 -11.53 10.57
N ALA A 241 -9.48 -10.47 10.24
CA ALA A 241 -10.00 -10.21 8.89
C ALA A 241 -8.91 -10.04 7.82
N ASP A 242 -7.69 -9.70 8.23
CA ASP A 242 -6.54 -9.54 7.35
C ASP A 242 -5.71 -10.82 7.19
N PHE A 243 -6.23 -11.95 7.65
CA PHE A 243 -5.60 -13.27 7.49
C PHE A 243 -6.33 -14.11 6.46
N GLU A 244 -5.58 -14.94 5.77
CA GLU A 244 -6.11 -15.96 4.85
C GLU A 244 -5.54 -17.34 5.19
N PRO A 245 -6.31 -18.43 4.99
CA PRO A 245 -5.83 -19.78 5.27
C PRO A 245 -4.68 -20.14 4.32
N ILE A 246 -3.71 -20.86 4.84
CA ILE A 246 -2.65 -21.53 4.07
C ILE A 246 -3.23 -22.86 3.63
N GLY A 247 -3.59 -22.97 2.35
CA GLY A 247 -4.25 -24.15 1.73
C GLY A 247 -3.35 -25.31 1.47
#